data_7ae6e0b0127a1919cb77baf8013e8181
#
_entry.id   7ae6e0b0127a1919cb77baf8013e8181
#
_cell.length_a   1.000
_cell.length_b   1.000
_cell.length_c   1.000
_cell.angle_alpha   90.00
_cell.angle_beta   90.00
_cell.angle_gamma   90.00
#
_symmetry.space_group_name_H-M   'P 1'
#
loop_
_entity.id
_entity.type
_entity.pdbx_description
1 polymer ?
#
loop_
_entity_poly.entity_id
_entity_poly.type
_entity_poly.pdbx_seq_one_letter_code
_entity_poly.pdbx_strand_id
1 'polypeptide(L)'
;MKRLLAPLATLALAGPVFADDAALRDTAKDLFEAIPLQAPMLEGNIISRDRVDLGAMLFFDPRMSKSGLFSCQTCHNVGMGGIDGLEVSIGHGWQKGPRNAPTMLNAVFNVAQFWDGRAPDLAEQAKGPVQAGVEMNNTPENVVATLKSMPAYVEAFQTSFPGEEDPVTFDNFAKAIEAFEATLITPNSRFDQFLMGQDGALSDQEKNGLQLFVDTGCASCHAGINFGGQDYYPFGVVEKPGASVLPEGDKGRFAVTETAGDDYVFRAAPLRNIAITAPYFHSGNVWDLTEAVAIMANSQLGAELTDAEIDDIVAFLGTLTGEQPEVVHPTLPVRTAATPKPEDM
;
A
#
# COMPACT_ATOMS: atom_id res chain seq x y z
N MET A 1 -16.61 -35.60 -69.57
CA MET A 1 -15.80 -34.81 -68.63
C MET A 1 -16.69 -34.36 -67.48
N LYS A 2 -16.63 -35.06 -66.34
CA LYS A 2 -17.39 -34.69 -65.06
C LYS A 2 -16.43 -33.93 -64.19
N ARG A 3 -16.71 -32.65 -63.91
CA ARG A 3 -15.96 -31.83 -62.96
C ARG A 3 -16.47 -32.14 -61.54
N LEU A 4 -15.62 -32.71 -60.74
CA LEU A 4 -15.85 -32.82 -59.27
C LEU A 4 -15.57 -31.44 -58.65
N LEU A 5 -16.60 -30.84 -58.03
CA LEU A 5 -16.49 -29.72 -57.15
C LEU A 5 -16.22 -30.27 -55.75
N ALA A 6 -15.04 -29.95 -55.19
CA ALA A 6 -14.72 -30.22 -53.77
C ALA A 6 -15.39 -29.13 -52.89
N PRO A 7 -15.97 -29.52 -51.74
CA PRO A 7 -16.52 -28.54 -50.84
C PRO A 7 -15.40 -27.79 -50.12
N LEU A 8 -15.43 -26.46 -50.15
CA LEU A 8 -14.62 -25.59 -49.27
C LEU A 8 -15.13 -25.76 -47.84
N ALA A 9 -14.30 -26.35 -46.97
CA ALA A 9 -14.54 -26.32 -45.56
C ALA A 9 -14.21 -24.92 -45.02
N THR A 10 -15.21 -24.18 -44.65
CA THR A 10 -15.06 -22.94 -43.89
C THR A 10 -14.59 -23.29 -42.45
N LEU A 11 -13.32 -23.03 -42.15
CA LEU A 11 -12.82 -23.01 -40.79
C LEU A 11 -13.49 -21.82 -40.09
N ALA A 12 -14.44 -22.10 -39.22
CA ALA A 12 -14.93 -21.11 -38.26
C ALA A 12 -13.79 -20.82 -37.27
N LEU A 13 -13.20 -19.66 -37.34
CA LEU A 13 -12.35 -19.12 -36.28
C LEU A 13 -13.28 -18.96 -35.04
N ALA A 14 -13.14 -19.83 -34.04
CA ALA A 14 -13.74 -19.61 -32.73
C ALA A 14 -13.11 -18.32 -32.19
N GLY A 15 -13.89 -17.24 -32.17
CA GLY A 15 -13.53 -16.05 -31.44
C GLY A 15 -13.37 -16.38 -29.93
N PRO A 16 -12.68 -15.54 -29.18
CA PRO A 16 -12.56 -15.75 -27.74
C PRO A 16 -13.96 -15.88 -27.13
N VAL A 17 -14.19 -16.96 -26.39
CA VAL A 17 -15.40 -17.14 -25.60
C VAL A 17 -15.23 -16.20 -24.39
N PHE A 18 -15.76 -14.99 -24.47
CA PHE A 18 -15.85 -14.14 -23.31
C PHE A 18 -16.74 -14.85 -22.28
N ALA A 19 -16.24 -14.99 -21.06
CA ALA A 19 -17.08 -15.37 -19.94
C ALA A 19 -18.26 -14.38 -19.86
N ASP A 20 -19.45 -14.86 -19.55
CA ASP A 20 -20.59 -13.99 -19.25
C ASP A 20 -20.15 -13.01 -18.16
N ASP A 21 -20.27 -11.71 -18.40
CA ASP A 21 -19.87 -10.65 -17.46
C ASP A 21 -20.44 -10.88 -16.07
N ALA A 22 -21.63 -11.45 -15.97
CA ALA A 22 -22.24 -11.81 -14.70
C ALA A 22 -21.47 -12.95 -13.99
N ALA A 23 -21.07 -13.99 -14.72
CA ALA A 23 -20.31 -15.10 -14.14
C ALA A 23 -18.92 -14.66 -13.68
N LEU A 24 -18.22 -13.83 -14.48
CA LEU A 24 -16.91 -13.27 -14.10
C LEU A 24 -17.04 -12.39 -12.84
N ARG A 25 -18.08 -11.55 -12.80
CA ARG A 25 -18.34 -10.69 -11.63
C ARG A 25 -18.68 -11.49 -10.38
N ASP A 26 -19.46 -12.56 -10.51
CA ASP A 26 -19.80 -13.42 -9.38
C ASP A 26 -18.54 -14.11 -8.84
N THR A 27 -17.66 -14.65 -9.71
CA THR A 27 -16.33 -15.16 -9.32
C THR A 27 -15.49 -14.09 -8.64
N ALA A 28 -15.48 -12.87 -9.19
CA ALA A 28 -14.73 -11.77 -8.59
C ALA A 28 -15.25 -11.37 -7.20
N LYS A 29 -16.56 -11.41 -6.96
CA LYS A 29 -17.18 -11.12 -5.64
C LYS A 29 -16.86 -12.16 -4.58
N ASP A 30 -16.60 -13.40 -4.98
CA ASP A 30 -16.18 -14.45 -4.05
C ASP A 30 -14.74 -14.25 -3.54
N LEU A 31 -13.92 -13.50 -4.30
CA LEU A 31 -12.50 -13.30 -4.04
C LEU A 31 -12.16 -11.88 -3.54
N PHE A 32 -12.93 -10.89 -3.94
CA PHE A 32 -12.58 -9.47 -3.76
C PHE A 32 -13.75 -8.65 -3.23
N GLU A 33 -13.41 -7.56 -2.57
CA GLU A 33 -14.37 -6.60 -2.03
C GLU A 33 -14.09 -5.20 -2.59
N ALA A 34 -15.14 -4.41 -2.80
CA ALA A 34 -14.99 -3.01 -3.16
C ALA A 34 -14.53 -2.17 -1.95
N ILE A 35 -13.69 -1.17 -2.18
CA ILE A 35 -13.32 -0.22 -1.12
C ILE A 35 -14.55 0.59 -0.70
N PRO A 36 -14.88 0.65 0.61
CA PRO A 36 -16.02 1.43 1.10
C PRO A 36 -15.78 2.94 0.94
N LEU A 37 -16.87 3.70 0.88
CA LEU A 37 -16.79 5.18 0.79
C LEU A 37 -16.35 5.86 2.10
N GLN A 38 -16.29 5.11 3.19
CA GLN A 38 -15.94 5.60 4.52
C GLN A 38 -14.86 4.71 5.15
N ALA A 39 -13.95 5.33 5.89
CA ALA A 39 -12.97 4.60 6.67
C ALA A 39 -13.62 3.58 7.62
N PRO A 40 -13.01 2.40 7.83
CA PRO A 40 -13.50 1.41 8.79
C PRO A 40 -13.34 1.94 10.22
N MET A 41 -14.07 1.33 11.16
CA MET A 41 -13.82 1.59 12.58
C MET A 41 -12.45 1.06 12.99
N LEU A 42 -11.72 1.85 13.78
CA LEU A 42 -10.43 1.46 14.34
C LEU A 42 -10.63 0.77 15.71
N GLU A 43 -9.86 -0.26 15.98
CA GLU A 43 -9.85 -0.88 17.30
C GLU A 43 -9.09 0.02 18.29
N GLY A 44 -9.74 0.37 19.39
CA GLY A 44 -9.13 1.21 20.43
C GLY A 44 -8.86 2.66 20.05
N ASN A 45 -9.33 3.12 18.89
CA ASN A 45 -9.20 4.50 18.46
C ASN A 45 -10.49 5.02 17.80
N ILE A 46 -10.63 6.34 17.70
CA ILE A 46 -11.81 7.00 17.14
C ILE A 46 -11.38 7.88 15.98
N ILE A 47 -12.05 7.73 14.83
CA ILE A 47 -11.91 8.66 13.70
C ILE A 47 -12.88 9.82 13.94
N SER A 48 -12.42 10.85 14.62
CA SER A 48 -13.13 12.13 14.74
C SER A 48 -12.46 13.18 13.85
N ARG A 49 -13.20 14.23 13.50
CA ARG A 49 -12.64 15.33 12.70
C ARG A 49 -11.39 15.92 13.37
N ASP A 50 -11.47 16.18 14.68
CA ASP A 50 -10.36 16.81 15.41
C ASP A 50 -9.11 15.92 15.43
N ARG A 51 -9.27 14.57 15.57
CA ARG A 51 -8.14 13.63 15.46
C ARG A 51 -7.56 13.56 14.07
N VAL A 52 -8.40 13.56 13.06
CA VAL A 52 -7.96 13.55 11.65
C VAL A 52 -7.20 14.83 11.33
N ASP A 53 -7.72 15.98 11.75
CA ASP A 53 -7.06 17.28 11.53
C ASP A 53 -5.70 17.35 12.29
N LEU A 54 -5.66 16.87 13.55
CA LEU A 54 -4.41 16.75 14.30
C LEU A 54 -3.44 15.76 13.62
N GLY A 55 -3.92 14.60 13.21
CA GLY A 55 -3.13 13.58 12.53
C GLY A 55 -2.53 14.11 11.22
N ALA A 56 -3.30 14.86 10.45
CA ALA A 56 -2.81 15.54 9.26
C ALA A 56 -1.68 16.53 9.60
N MET A 57 -1.85 17.38 10.62
CA MET A 57 -0.76 18.28 11.05
C MET A 57 0.51 17.51 11.41
N LEU A 58 0.40 16.42 12.15
CA LEU A 58 1.53 15.60 12.58
C LEU A 58 2.20 14.88 11.41
N PHE A 59 1.42 14.34 10.47
CA PHE A 59 1.89 13.65 9.28
C PHE A 59 2.75 14.56 8.37
N PHE A 60 2.38 15.83 8.27
CA PHE A 60 3.08 16.83 7.45
C PHE A 60 4.20 17.57 8.20
N ASP A 61 4.33 17.43 9.52
CA ASP A 61 5.27 18.22 10.30
C ASP A 61 6.68 17.62 10.35
N PRO A 62 7.67 18.20 9.68
CA PRO A 62 9.03 17.68 9.69
C PRO A 62 9.74 17.84 11.06
N ARG A 63 9.20 18.66 11.98
CA ARG A 63 9.76 18.85 13.32
C ARG A 63 9.66 17.60 14.21
N MET A 64 8.91 16.61 13.76
CA MET A 64 8.86 15.29 14.42
C MET A 64 10.11 14.47 14.12
N SER A 65 10.95 14.84 13.16
CA SER A 65 12.29 14.28 12.96
C SER A 65 13.35 15.06 13.73
N LYS A 66 14.45 14.41 14.06
CA LYS A 66 15.58 15.00 14.79
C LYS A 66 16.18 16.20 14.06
N SER A 67 16.36 16.10 12.75
CA SER A 67 16.87 17.17 11.89
C SER A 67 15.83 18.24 11.53
N GLY A 68 14.55 18.00 11.77
CA GLY A 68 13.48 18.89 11.31
C GLY A 68 13.27 18.93 9.81
N LEU A 69 13.73 17.91 9.06
CA LEU A 69 13.67 17.85 7.60
C LEU A 69 12.74 16.77 7.06
N PHE A 70 12.48 15.72 7.84
CA PHE A 70 11.70 14.56 7.41
C PHE A 70 10.36 14.50 8.13
N SER A 71 9.29 14.26 7.42
CA SER A 71 7.96 13.99 7.92
C SER A 71 7.44 12.68 7.29
N CYS A 72 6.28 12.17 7.72
CA CYS A 72 5.66 11.02 7.07
C CYS A 72 5.44 11.29 5.57
N GLN A 73 4.98 12.50 5.24
CA GLN A 73 4.81 12.98 3.85
C GLN A 73 6.10 12.89 3.01
N THR A 74 7.29 12.91 3.61
CA THR A 74 8.54 12.84 2.85
C THR A 74 8.68 11.51 2.12
N CYS A 75 8.31 10.39 2.78
CA CYS A 75 8.39 9.04 2.23
C CYS A 75 7.03 8.52 1.72
N HIS A 76 5.92 9.12 2.20
CA HIS A 76 4.55 8.75 1.85
C HIS A 76 3.80 9.94 1.27
N ASN A 77 4.24 10.38 0.08
CA ASN A 77 3.68 11.57 -0.55
C ASN A 77 2.25 11.31 -1.06
N VAL A 78 1.26 11.97 -0.44
CA VAL A 78 -0.17 11.84 -0.82
C VAL A 78 -0.44 12.21 -2.28
N GLY A 79 0.36 13.08 -2.87
CA GLY A 79 0.26 13.48 -4.28
C GLY A 79 0.95 12.52 -5.26
N MET A 80 1.61 11.47 -4.75
CA MET A 80 2.34 10.48 -5.56
C MET A 80 1.89 9.05 -5.25
N GLY A 81 0.60 8.84 -5.03
CA GLY A 81 0.08 7.51 -4.70
C GLY A 81 0.50 7.01 -3.31
N GLY A 82 0.94 7.89 -2.40
CA GLY A 82 1.34 7.53 -1.04
C GLY A 82 2.73 6.90 -0.91
N ILE A 83 3.61 7.15 -1.87
CA ILE A 83 5.01 6.68 -1.92
C ILE A 83 5.97 7.85 -2.17
N ASP A 84 7.28 7.62 -2.12
CA ASP A 84 8.29 8.62 -2.49
C ASP A 84 8.83 8.46 -3.93
N GLY A 85 8.49 7.38 -4.62
CA GLY A 85 8.98 7.09 -5.97
C GLY A 85 10.48 6.79 -6.02
N LEU A 86 11.07 6.31 -4.94
CA LEU A 86 12.49 5.91 -4.85
C LEU A 86 12.60 4.39 -4.68
N GLU A 87 13.75 3.82 -5.04
CA GLU A 87 14.03 2.41 -4.72
C GLU A 87 13.87 2.15 -3.23
N VAL A 88 14.51 2.98 -2.41
CA VAL A 88 14.38 3.01 -0.96
C VAL A 88 14.40 4.45 -0.49
N SER A 89 13.66 4.74 0.58
CA SER A 89 13.57 6.09 1.13
C SER A 89 14.91 6.61 1.63
N ILE A 90 15.08 7.94 1.58
CA ILE A 90 16.23 8.64 2.13
C ILE A 90 15.78 9.41 3.37
N GLY A 91 16.43 9.15 4.51
CA GLY A 91 16.10 9.80 5.78
C GLY A 91 17.29 10.50 6.43
N HIS A 92 17.29 10.53 7.76
CA HIS A 92 18.25 11.27 8.57
C HIS A 92 19.70 10.94 8.19
N GLY A 93 20.53 11.99 8.09
CA GLY A 93 21.93 11.84 7.64
C GLY A 93 22.07 11.41 6.18
N TRP A 94 21.02 11.60 5.36
CA TRP A 94 20.95 11.16 3.96
C TRP A 94 21.13 9.64 3.80
N GLN A 95 20.84 8.89 4.85
CA GLN A 95 20.96 7.43 4.86
C GLN A 95 19.78 6.82 4.09
N LYS A 96 20.07 5.71 3.43
CA LYS A 96 19.04 4.92 2.74
C LYS A 96 18.35 3.97 3.71
N GLY A 97 17.03 3.88 3.61
CA GLY A 97 16.25 2.83 4.25
C GLY A 97 16.57 1.44 3.69
N PRO A 98 16.21 0.37 4.40
CA PRO A 98 16.52 -0.99 3.97
C PRO A 98 15.53 -1.53 2.91
N ARG A 99 14.36 -0.92 2.78
CA ARG A 99 13.28 -1.37 1.89
C ARG A 99 12.56 -0.20 1.24
N ASN A 100 11.87 -0.49 0.15
CA ASN A 100 10.95 0.44 -0.51
C ASN A 100 9.83 0.85 0.44
N ALA A 101 9.42 2.13 0.40
CA ALA A 101 8.27 2.64 1.14
C ALA A 101 6.96 2.18 0.47
N PRO A 102 6.19 1.28 1.09
CA PRO A 102 4.90 0.89 0.55
C PRO A 102 3.91 2.06 0.62
N THR A 103 2.92 2.05 -0.27
CA THR A 103 1.86 3.05 -0.20
C THR A 103 1.11 3.00 1.14
N MET A 104 0.80 4.18 1.69
CA MET A 104 -0.08 4.31 2.86
C MET A 104 -1.57 4.37 2.47
N LEU A 105 -1.88 4.50 1.16
CA LEU A 105 -3.27 4.47 0.70
C LEU A 105 -3.87 3.09 0.96
N ASN A 106 -5.08 3.07 1.50
CA ASN A 106 -5.79 1.86 1.90
C ASN A 106 -5.07 0.99 2.96
N ALA A 107 -3.99 1.48 3.58
CA ALA A 107 -3.20 0.70 4.55
C ALA A 107 -4.03 0.28 5.79
N VAL A 108 -5.11 0.99 6.10
CA VAL A 108 -6.07 0.65 7.17
C VAL A 108 -6.73 -0.72 6.98
N PHE A 109 -6.77 -1.24 5.76
CA PHE A 109 -7.32 -2.57 5.46
C PHE A 109 -6.28 -3.69 5.55
N ASN A 110 -5.01 -3.41 5.81
CA ASN A 110 -3.99 -4.43 5.97
C ASN A 110 -4.08 -5.08 7.36
N VAL A 111 -3.83 -6.40 7.43
CA VAL A 111 -3.82 -7.14 8.71
C VAL A 111 -2.71 -6.67 9.66
N ALA A 112 -1.63 -6.13 9.12
CA ALA A 112 -0.52 -5.54 9.84
C ALA A 112 0.28 -4.62 8.91
N GLN A 113 1.15 -3.78 9.46
CA GLN A 113 1.93 -2.82 8.71
C GLN A 113 3.39 -3.26 8.53
N PHE A 114 4.11 -2.62 7.61
CA PHE A 114 5.40 -3.00 7.06
C PHE A 114 5.36 -4.27 6.19
N TRP A 115 6.42 -4.51 5.42
CA TRP A 115 6.57 -5.68 4.56
C TRP A 115 6.61 -7.00 5.35
N ASP A 116 7.13 -6.98 6.58
CA ASP A 116 7.27 -8.12 7.49
C ASP A 116 6.15 -8.23 8.53
N GLY A 117 5.21 -7.28 8.54
CA GLY A 117 4.06 -7.28 9.46
C GLY A 117 4.43 -7.08 10.93
N ARG A 118 5.52 -6.38 11.23
CA ARG A 118 5.99 -6.18 12.60
C ARG A 118 5.15 -5.21 13.44
N ALA A 119 4.31 -4.38 12.83
CA ALA A 119 3.39 -3.50 13.53
C ALA A 119 1.93 -3.98 13.31
N PRO A 120 1.14 -4.20 14.37
CA PRO A 120 -0.21 -4.75 14.26
C PRO A 120 -1.22 -3.76 13.65
N ASP A 121 -0.97 -2.47 13.75
CA ASP A 121 -1.86 -1.40 13.30
C ASP A 121 -1.08 -0.17 12.82
N LEU A 122 -1.80 0.86 12.37
CA LEU A 122 -1.21 2.10 11.87
C LEU A 122 -0.58 2.93 13.00
N ALA A 123 -1.13 2.88 14.22
CA ALA A 123 -0.57 3.62 15.35
C ALA A 123 0.81 3.07 15.75
N GLU A 124 0.95 1.74 15.85
CA GLU A 124 2.26 1.13 16.12
C GLU A 124 3.24 1.33 14.96
N GLN A 125 2.75 1.33 13.72
CA GLN A 125 3.58 1.66 12.55
C GLN A 125 4.14 3.08 12.66
N ALA A 126 3.30 4.09 12.97
CA ALA A 126 3.71 5.49 13.04
C ALA A 126 4.81 5.76 14.07
N LYS A 127 4.94 4.94 15.10
CA LYS A 127 6.00 5.03 16.12
C LYS A 127 7.38 4.60 15.60
N GLY A 128 7.41 3.65 14.66
CA GLY A 128 8.64 3.04 14.15
C GLY A 128 9.55 4.04 13.43
N PRO A 129 9.13 4.66 12.33
CA PRO A 129 9.92 5.60 11.53
C PRO A 129 10.46 6.79 12.34
N VAL A 130 9.69 7.28 13.31
CA VAL A 130 10.12 8.38 14.19
C VAL A 130 11.39 8.02 14.94
N GLN A 131 11.51 6.77 15.39
CA GLN A 131 12.63 6.28 16.21
C GLN A 131 13.76 5.66 15.36
N ALA A 132 13.48 5.28 14.10
CA ALA A 132 14.47 4.64 13.25
C ALA A 132 15.59 5.61 12.87
N GLY A 133 16.84 5.21 13.18
CA GLY A 133 18.03 6.05 13.00
C GLY A 133 18.27 6.48 11.55
N VAL A 134 17.88 5.65 10.57
CA VAL A 134 18.02 5.94 9.14
C VAL A 134 16.81 6.69 8.55
N GLU A 135 15.72 6.89 9.32
CA GLU A 135 14.51 7.57 8.88
C GLU A 135 14.37 8.94 9.55
N MET A 136 13.70 9.06 10.70
CA MET A 136 13.51 10.33 11.39
C MET A 136 14.47 10.56 12.56
N ASN A 137 15.09 9.48 13.09
CA ASN A 137 16.13 9.48 14.13
C ASN A 137 15.78 10.32 15.37
N ASN A 138 14.53 10.31 15.81
CA ASN A 138 14.08 11.08 16.96
C ASN A 138 13.73 10.15 18.14
N THR A 139 13.41 10.72 19.29
CA THR A 139 12.94 9.98 20.46
C THR A 139 11.52 10.39 20.83
N PRO A 140 10.74 9.48 21.45
CA PRO A 140 9.42 9.81 21.96
C PRO A 140 9.39 11.03 22.85
N GLU A 141 10.40 11.17 23.74
CA GLU A 141 10.51 12.28 24.70
C GLU A 141 10.73 13.62 23.96
N ASN A 142 11.58 13.64 22.93
CA ASN A 142 11.83 14.87 22.17
C ASN A 142 10.62 15.26 21.29
N VAL A 143 9.91 14.29 20.72
CA VAL A 143 8.65 14.55 20.01
C VAL A 143 7.63 15.19 20.94
N VAL A 144 7.39 14.60 22.13
CA VAL A 144 6.46 15.12 23.13
C VAL A 144 6.88 16.50 23.62
N ALA A 145 8.16 16.71 23.90
CA ALA A 145 8.69 18.03 24.30
C ALA A 145 8.49 19.07 23.18
N THR A 146 8.71 18.68 21.93
CA THR A 146 8.49 19.55 20.75
C THR A 146 7.02 19.96 20.67
N LEU A 147 6.10 19.00 20.76
CA LEU A 147 4.66 19.25 20.69
C LEU A 147 4.18 20.13 21.86
N LYS A 148 4.58 19.82 23.09
CA LYS A 148 4.23 20.60 24.31
C LYS A 148 4.77 22.03 24.28
N SER A 149 5.82 22.29 23.54
CA SER A 149 6.39 23.64 23.40
C SER A 149 5.52 24.59 22.56
N MET A 150 4.56 24.06 21.83
CA MET A 150 3.71 24.83 20.89
C MET A 150 2.25 24.81 21.36
N PRO A 151 1.73 25.93 21.91
CA PRO A 151 0.39 25.99 22.51
C PRO A 151 -0.73 25.50 21.59
N ALA A 152 -0.65 25.76 20.28
CA ALA A 152 -1.67 25.29 19.35
C ALA A 152 -1.69 23.75 19.19
N TYR A 153 -0.57 23.06 19.34
CA TYR A 153 -0.59 21.59 19.43
C TYR A 153 -1.20 21.11 20.75
N VAL A 154 -0.87 21.76 21.86
CA VAL A 154 -1.46 21.39 23.17
C VAL A 154 -2.99 21.50 23.10
N GLU A 155 -3.52 22.59 22.54
CA GLU A 155 -4.95 22.79 22.34
C GLU A 155 -5.56 21.71 21.40
N ALA A 156 -4.90 21.42 20.28
CA ALA A 156 -5.36 20.41 19.34
C ALA A 156 -5.41 19.01 19.97
N PHE A 157 -4.41 18.64 20.79
CA PHE A 157 -4.44 17.38 21.54
C PHE A 157 -5.56 17.35 22.59
N GLN A 158 -5.77 18.43 23.34
CA GLN A 158 -6.86 18.53 24.32
C GLN A 158 -8.24 18.34 23.67
N THR A 159 -8.44 18.90 22.48
CA THR A 159 -9.67 18.75 21.72
C THR A 159 -9.84 17.32 21.17
N SER A 160 -8.75 16.73 20.68
CA SER A 160 -8.77 15.40 20.06
C SER A 160 -8.89 14.26 21.07
N PHE A 161 -8.42 14.45 22.31
CA PHE A 161 -8.42 13.45 23.38
C PHE A 161 -9.08 14.00 24.66
N PRO A 162 -10.41 14.28 24.61
CA PRO A 162 -11.11 14.89 25.73
C PRO A 162 -11.15 13.95 26.93
N GLY A 163 -10.93 14.51 28.13
CA GLY A 163 -10.96 13.78 29.38
C GLY A 163 -9.61 13.24 29.84
N GLU A 164 -8.56 13.36 29.06
CA GLU A 164 -7.19 13.08 29.49
C GLU A 164 -6.58 14.31 30.15
N GLU A 165 -5.91 14.14 31.30
CA GLU A 165 -5.26 15.23 32.04
C GLU A 165 -4.05 15.80 31.24
N ASP A 166 -3.26 14.92 30.65
CA ASP A 166 -2.11 15.26 29.79
C ASP A 166 -2.17 14.48 28.48
N PRO A 167 -2.92 14.97 27.48
CA PRO A 167 -3.14 14.23 26.24
C PRO A 167 -1.94 14.27 25.29
N VAL A 168 -0.94 15.14 25.51
CA VAL A 168 0.24 15.22 24.64
C VAL A 168 1.21 14.11 24.99
N THR A 169 0.93 12.92 24.47
CA THR A 169 1.73 11.71 24.64
C THR A 169 2.17 11.15 23.29
N PHE A 170 3.19 10.28 23.27
CA PHE A 170 3.63 9.64 22.04
C PHE A 170 2.60 8.61 21.52
N ASP A 171 1.81 8.00 22.40
CA ASP A 171 0.70 7.14 22.01
C ASP A 171 -0.43 7.92 21.32
N ASN A 172 -0.80 9.07 21.85
CA ASN A 172 -1.82 9.91 21.22
C ASN A 172 -1.31 10.58 19.93
N PHE A 173 -0.01 10.87 19.82
CA PHE A 173 0.63 11.25 18.57
C PHE A 173 0.40 10.17 17.50
N ALA A 174 0.69 8.91 17.82
CA ALA A 174 0.51 7.79 16.91
C ALA A 174 -0.96 7.55 16.55
N LYS A 175 -1.87 7.58 17.54
CA LYS A 175 -3.32 7.45 17.33
C LYS A 175 -3.91 8.56 16.46
N ALA A 176 -3.40 9.78 16.54
CA ALA A 176 -3.84 10.86 15.67
C ALA A 176 -3.41 10.62 14.23
N ILE A 177 -2.17 10.18 14.00
CA ILE A 177 -1.67 9.79 12.68
C ILE A 177 -2.51 8.64 12.11
N GLU A 178 -2.76 7.59 12.88
CA GLU A 178 -3.63 6.48 12.49
C GLU A 178 -5.03 6.96 12.07
N ALA A 179 -5.65 7.87 12.83
CA ALA A 179 -6.96 8.40 12.48
C ALA A 179 -6.95 9.17 11.15
N PHE A 180 -5.88 9.89 10.85
CA PHE A 180 -5.69 10.55 9.55
C PHE A 180 -5.45 9.53 8.43
N GLU A 181 -4.49 8.62 8.59
CA GLU A 181 -4.16 7.62 7.57
C GLU A 181 -5.34 6.70 7.25
N ALA A 182 -6.17 6.38 8.25
CA ALA A 182 -7.40 5.60 8.04
C ALA A 182 -8.39 6.26 7.07
N THR A 183 -8.33 7.58 6.90
CA THR A 183 -9.16 8.32 5.93
C THR A 183 -8.59 8.30 4.51
N LEU A 184 -7.35 7.85 4.33
CA LEU A 184 -6.66 7.84 3.05
C LEU A 184 -7.01 6.58 2.24
N ILE A 185 -8.30 6.40 1.99
CA ILE A 185 -8.84 5.30 1.19
C ILE A 185 -9.13 5.76 -0.24
N THR A 186 -9.07 4.82 -1.19
CA THR A 186 -9.25 5.10 -2.62
C THR A 186 -10.41 4.27 -3.19
N PRO A 187 -11.66 4.63 -2.89
CA PRO A 187 -12.84 3.92 -3.36
C PRO A 187 -13.09 4.16 -4.86
N ASN A 188 -14.16 3.52 -5.35
CA ASN A 188 -14.75 3.79 -6.66
C ASN A 188 -13.80 3.60 -7.85
N SER A 189 -12.82 2.68 -7.72
CA SER A 189 -12.03 2.24 -8.86
C SER A 189 -12.94 1.65 -9.97
N ARG A 190 -12.46 1.57 -11.21
CA ARG A 190 -13.24 0.92 -12.29
C ARG A 190 -13.56 -0.54 -11.95
N PHE A 191 -12.67 -1.23 -11.26
CA PHE A 191 -12.94 -2.57 -10.75
C PHE A 191 -14.05 -2.57 -9.68
N ASP A 192 -14.07 -1.60 -8.74
CA ASP A 192 -15.16 -1.49 -7.76
C ASP A 192 -16.51 -1.27 -8.45
N GLN A 193 -16.55 -0.42 -9.49
CA GLN A 193 -17.76 -0.19 -10.29
C GLN A 193 -18.23 -1.46 -11.00
N PHE A 194 -17.30 -2.28 -11.52
CA PHE A 194 -17.61 -3.59 -12.09
C PHE A 194 -18.22 -4.53 -11.03
N LEU A 195 -17.61 -4.63 -9.84
CA LEU A 195 -18.16 -5.42 -8.74
C LEU A 195 -19.57 -4.96 -8.34
N MET A 196 -19.86 -3.66 -8.42
CA MET A 196 -21.17 -3.09 -8.17
C MET A 196 -22.19 -3.27 -9.32
N GLY A 197 -21.81 -3.94 -10.39
CA GLY A 197 -22.70 -4.31 -11.51
C GLY A 197 -22.65 -3.39 -12.71
N GLN A 198 -21.63 -2.54 -12.83
CA GLN A 198 -21.40 -1.71 -14.02
C GLN A 198 -20.52 -2.48 -15.02
N ASP A 199 -21.11 -3.36 -15.83
CA ASP A 199 -20.37 -4.24 -16.76
C ASP A 199 -19.48 -3.47 -17.75
N GLY A 200 -19.89 -2.27 -18.13
CA GLY A 200 -19.09 -1.38 -19.00
C GLY A 200 -17.94 -0.65 -18.31
N ALA A 201 -17.72 -0.84 -17.00
CA ALA A 201 -16.61 -0.23 -16.28
C ALA A 201 -15.25 -0.84 -16.67
N LEU A 202 -15.23 -2.10 -17.11
CA LEU A 202 -14.06 -2.79 -17.62
C LEU A 202 -14.19 -3.04 -19.13
N SER A 203 -13.10 -2.85 -19.87
CA SER A 203 -12.98 -3.28 -21.27
C SER A 203 -12.83 -4.81 -21.34
N ASP A 204 -12.98 -5.37 -22.55
CA ASP A 204 -12.79 -6.80 -22.78
C ASP A 204 -11.37 -7.27 -22.42
N GLN A 205 -10.36 -6.47 -22.71
CA GLN A 205 -8.98 -6.74 -22.33
C GLN A 205 -8.82 -6.82 -20.81
N GLU A 206 -9.39 -5.89 -20.07
CA GLU A 206 -9.32 -5.85 -18.61
C GLU A 206 -10.09 -6.99 -17.93
N LYS A 207 -11.21 -7.40 -18.53
CA LYS A 207 -11.95 -8.60 -18.10
C LYS A 207 -11.15 -9.87 -18.34
N ASN A 208 -10.47 -9.96 -19.51
CA ASN A 208 -9.57 -11.07 -19.80
C ASN A 208 -8.40 -11.12 -18.81
N GLY A 209 -7.81 -9.96 -18.49
CA GLY A 209 -6.77 -9.85 -17.45
C GLY A 209 -7.26 -10.26 -16.05
N LEU A 210 -8.48 -9.90 -15.66
CA LEU A 210 -9.11 -10.37 -14.41
C LEU A 210 -9.27 -11.90 -14.42
N GLN A 211 -9.77 -12.47 -15.53
CA GLN A 211 -9.92 -13.92 -15.65
C GLN A 211 -8.56 -14.62 -15.54
N LEU A 212 -7.54 -14.12 -16.27
CA LEU A 212 -6.17 -14.65 -16.19
C LEU A 212 -5.58 -14.54 -14.78
N PHE A 213 -5.79 -13.42 -14.09
CA PHE A 213 -5.33 -13.21 -12.70
C PHE A 213 -5.92 -14.26 -11.74
N VAL A 214 -7.18 -14.64 -11.94
CA VAL A 214 -7.83 -15.68 -11.16
C VAL A 214 -7.35 -17.08 -11.58
N ASP A 215 -7.38 -17.39 -12.87
CA ASP A 215 -7.10 -18.73 -13.40
C ASP A 215 -5.64 -19.14 -13.23
N THR A 216 -4.70 -18.18 -13.32
CA THR A 216 -3.28 -18.42 -13.07
C THR A 216 -2.98 -18.65 -11.59
N GLY A 217 -3.87 -18.21 -10.69
CA GLY A 217 -3.75 -18.39 -9.26
C GLY A 217 -3.20 -17.21 -8.46
N CYS A 218 -3.05 -16.03 -9.08
CA CYS A 218 -2.60 -14.81 -8.39
C CYS A 218 -3.52 -14.46 -7.21
N ALA A 219 -4.83 -14.66 -7.38
CA ALA A 219 -5.84 -14.42 -6.35
C ALA A 219 -5.68 -15.30 -5.10
N SER A 220 -4.89 -16.39 -5.14
CA SER A 220 -4.63 -17.21 -3.95
C SER A 220 -3.87 -16.48 -2.84
N CYS A 221 -3.07 -15.46 -3.20
CA CYS A 221 -2.33 -14.61 -2.27
C CYS A 221 -2.82 -13.15 -2.31
N HIS A 222 -3.32 -12.71 -3.46
CA HIS A 222 -3.80 -11.36 -3.70
C HIS A 222 -5.33 -11.33 -3.77
N ALA A 223 -6.00 -11.68 -2.67
CA ALA A 223 -7.46 -11.62 -2.52
C ALA A 223 -7.90 -10.54 -1.54
N GLY A 224 -9.21 -10.45 -1.28
CA GLY A 224 -9.84 -9.55 -0.33
C GLY A 224 -9.91 -8.09 -0.81
N ILE A 225 -10.23 -7.20 0.14
CA ILE A 225 -10.50 -5.79 -0.14
C ILE A 225 -9.32 -5.05 -0.78
N ASN A 226 -8.09 -5.40 -0.37
CA ASN A 226 -6.87 -4.70 -0.78
C ASN A 226 -6.08 -5.44 -1.87
N PHE A 227 -6.62 -6.56 -2.39
CA PHE A 227 -5.88 -7.45 -3.30
C PHE A 227 -4.53 -7.85 -2.71
N GLY A 228 -4.53 -8.39 -1.52
CA GLY A 228 -3.39 -8.66 -0.65
C GLY A 228 -3.50 -7.90 0.66
N GLY A 229 -2.43 -7.83 1.42
CA GLY A 229 -2.41 -7.16 2.72
C GLY A 229 -2.96 -7.99 3.88
N GLN A 230 -3.52 -9.19 3.63
CA GLN A 230 -4.25 -9.99 4.61
C GLN A 230 -3.44 -11.14 5.20
N ASP A 231 -2.48 -11.67 4.44
CA ASP A 231 -1.72 -12.86 4.81
C ASP A 231 -0.24 -12.75 4.45
N TYR A 232 0.54 -13.73 4.91
CA TYR A 232 1.99 -13.80 4.74
C TYR A 232 2.38 -15.01 3.92
N TYR A 233 3.25 -14.81 2.94
CA TYR A 233 3.69 -15.85 2.04
C TYR A 233 5.20 -15.80 1.81
N PRO A 234 5.85 -16.95 1.60
CA PRO A 234 7.24 -16.99 1.13
C PRO A 234 7.34 -16.34 -0.24
N PHE A 235 8.36 -15.49 -0.45
CA PHE A 235 8.62 -14.94 -1.78
C PHE A 235 9.60 -15.85 -2.54
N GLY A 236 9.20 -16.26 -3.75
CA GLY A 236 9.93 -17.22 -4.56
C GLY A 236 9.65 -18.67 -4.16
N VAL A 237 8.36 -19.05 -4.17
CA VAL A 237 7.89 -20.42 -3.81
C VAL A 237 8.38 -21.46 -4.80
N VAL A 238 8.32 -21.17 -6.10
CA VAL A 238 8.74 -22.08 -7.17
C VAL A 238 10.21 -21.83 -7.53
N GLU A 239 10.55 -20.56 -7.77
CA GLU A 239 11.90 -20.14 -8.07
C GLU A 239 12.20 -18.80 -7.37
N LYS A 240 13.36 -18.71 -6.72
CA LYS A 240 13.77 -17.44 -6.12
C LYS A 240 14.10 -16.43 -7.22
N PRO A 241 13.51 -15.24 -7.19
CA PRO A 241 13.90 -14.18 -8.11
C PRO A 241 15.35 -13.76 -7.87
N GLY A 242 15.96 -13.08 -8.83
CA GLY A 242 17.33 -12.61 -8.71
C GLY A 242 17.58 -11.74 -7.47
N ALA A 243 18.82 -11.66 -7.01
CA ALA A 243 19.21 -10.95 -5.79
C ALA A 243 18.87 -9.44 -5.78
N SER A 244 18.67 -8.83 -6.94
CA SER A 244 18.17 -7.46 -7.05
C SER A 244 16.72 -7.32 -6.57
N VAL A 245 15.91 -8.36 -6.77
CA VAL A 245 14.49 -8.38 -6.38
C VAL A 245 14.32 -8.96 -4.97
N LEU A 246 15.06 -10.01 -4.65
CA LEU A 246 15.07 -10.66 -3.33
C LEU A 246 16.50 -10.66 -2.75
N PRO A 247 16.93 -9.57 -2.10
CA PRO A 247 18.26 -9.48 -1.51
C PRO A 247 18.49 -10.55 -0.43
N GLU A 248 19.62 -11.23 -0.47
CA GLU A 248 19.97 -12.32 0.47
C GLU A 248 19.97 -11.87 1.94
N GLY A 249 20.26 -10.59 2.20
CA GLY A 249 20.29 -10.00 3.54
C GLY A 249 18.90 -9.69 4.12
N ASP A 250 17.86 -9.61 3.28
CA ASP A 250 16.49 -9.36 3.74
C ASP A 250 15.73 -10.67 3.93
N LYS A 251 15.67 -11.12 5.17
CA LYS A 251 15.00 -12.37 5.56
C LYS A 251 13.49 -12.23 5.79
N GLY A 252 12.90 -11.08 5.46
CA GLY A 252 11.48 -10.85 5.65
C GLY A 252 11.04 -10.98 7.11
N ARG A 253 9.94 -11.71 7.32
CA ARG A 253 9.32 -11.90 8.63
C ARG A 253 10.19 -12.68 9.62
N PHE A 254 11.15 -13.50 9.14
CA PHE A 254 12.13 -14.16 10.01
C PHE A 254 12.86 -13.17 10.93
N ALA A 255 13.14 -11.95 10.45
CA ALA A 255 13.78 -10.91 11.25
C ALA A 255 12.94 -10.46 12.46
N VAL A 256 11.64 -10.76 12.48
CA VAL A 256 10.69 -10.43 13.56
C VAL A 256 10.43 -11.62 14.46
N THR A 257 10.27 -12.82 13.88
CA THR A 257 9.79 -14.01 14.61
C THR A 257 10.91 -14.98 14.99
N GLU A 258 12.07 -14.88 14.35
CA GLU A 258 13.19 -15.84 14.46
C GLU A 258 12.77 -17.31 14.19
N THR A 259 11.62 -17.48 13.51
CA THR A 259 11.06 -18.79 13.17
C THR A 259 11.52 -19.19 11.77
N ALA A 260 12.13 -20.38 11.64
CA ALA A 260 12.69 -20.84 10.36
C ALA A 260 11.65 -20.91 9.22
N GLY A 261 10.37 -21.14 9.53
CA GLY A 261 9.29 -21.13 8.54
C GLY A 261 8.97 -19.73 7.97
N ASP A 262 9.47 -18.67 8.61
CA ASP A 262 9.25 -17.29 8.20
C ASP A 262 10.44 -16.72 7.37
N ASP A 263 11.41 -17.55 6.99
CA ASP A 263 12.55 -17.12 6.15
C ASP A 263 12.05 -16.72 4.76
N TYR A 264 12.34 -15.47 4.37
CA TYR A 264 11.84 -14.83 3.15
C TYR A 264 10.30 -14.76 3.06
N VAL A 265 9.60 -14.79 4.18
CA VAL A 265 8.15 -14.56 4.22
C VAL A 265 7.87 -13.06 4.33
N PHE A 266 6.93 -12.59 3.52
CA PHE A 266 6.46 -11.21 3.51
C PHE A 266 4.94 -11.18 3.53
N ARG A 267 4.38 -10.09 4.02
CA ARG A 267 2.96 -9.82 3.83
C ARG A 267 2.71 -9.62 2.31
N ALA A 268 1.71 -10.32 1.77
CA ALA A 268 1.33 -10.11 0.37
C ALA A 268 1.08 -8.62 0.12
N ALA A 269 1.80 -8.04 -0.84
CA ALA A 269 1.66 -6.63 -1.15
C ALA A 269 0.24 -6.31 -1.63
N PRO A 270 -0.42 -5.26 -1.13
CA PRO A 270 -1.66 -4.76 -1.71
C PRO A 270 -1.46 -4.35 -3.17
N LEU A 271 -2.45 -4.67 -4.02
CA LEU A 271 -2.40 -4.28 -5.44
C LEU A 271 -3.34 -3.12 -5.79
N ARG A 272 -4.12 -2.62 -4.83
CA ARG A 272 -4.85 -1.36 -5.03
C ARG A 272 -3.86 -0.23 -5.34
N ASN A 273 -4.14 0.55 -6.37
CA ASN A 273 -3.29 1.64 -6.87
C ASN A 273 -1.92 1.19 -7.43
N ILE A 274 -1.68 -0.09 -7.67
CA ILE A 274 -0.37 -0.62 -8.06
C ILE A 274 0.20 0.06 -9.31
N ALA A 275 -0.66 0.45 -10.26
CA ALA A 275 -0.23 1.13 -11.49
C ALA A 275 0.42 2.49 -11.28
N ILE A 276 0.25 3.10 -10.11
CA ILE A 276 0.80 4.42 -9.76
C ILE A 276 1.81 4.39 -8.62
N THR A 277 2.25 3.20 -8.19
CA THR A 277 3.10 3.03 -7.01
C THR A 277 4.43 2.33 -7.31
N ALA A 278 4.98 2.53 -8.53
CA ALA A 278 6.33 2.10 -8.84
C ALA A 278 7.36 2.88 -7.97
N PRO A 279 8.52 2.25 -7.64
CA PRO A 279 8.98 0.93 -8.02
C PRO A 279 8.41 -0.20 -7.15
N TYR A 280 8.51 -1.44 -7.65
CA TYR A 280 7.86 -2.61 -7.10
C TYR A 280 8.78 -3.46 -6.22
N PHE A 281 8.15 -4.34 -5.41
CA PHE A 281 8.75 -5.21 -4.40
C PHE A 281 9.34 -4.43 -3.21
N HIS A 282 9.68 -5.17 -2.16
CA HIS A 282 10.32 -4.61 -0.96
C HIS A 282 11.72 -4.04 -1.24
N SER A 283 12.38 -4.50 -2.31
CA SER A 283 13.67 -3.98 -2.75
C SER A 283 13.58 -2.70 -3.58
N GLY A 284 12.40 -2.40 -4.19
CA GLY A 284 12.19 -1.24 -5.05
C GLY A 284 13.00 -1.24 -6.35
N ASN A 285 13.52 -2.39 -6.78
CA ASN A 285 14.43 -2.46 -7.93
C ASN A 285 13.73 -2.74 -9.26
N VAL A 286 12.42 -2.92 -9.28
CA VAL A 286 11.63 -3.15 -10.49
C VAL A 286 10.72 -1.94 -10.73
N TRP A 287 10.85 -1.33 -11.91
CA TRP A 287 10.15 -0.08 -12.25
C TRP A 287 9.00 -0.28 -13.22
N ASP A 288 8.97 -1.40 -13.92
CA ASP A 288 7.94 -1.74 -14.90
C ASP A 288 6.96 -2.76 -14.32
N LEU A 289 5.66 -2.47 -14.39
CA LEU A 289 4.62 -3.36 -13.88
C LEU A 289 4.54 -4.65 -14.68
N THR A 290 4.84 -4.61 -15.98
CA THR A 290 4.91 -5.79 -16.85
C THR A 290 6.00 -6.74 -16.36
N GLU A 291 7.20 -6.20 -16.04
CA GLU A 291 8.29 -6.97 -15.45
C GLU A 291 7.90 -7.55 -14.08
N ALA A 292 7.23 -6.75 -13.23
CA ALA A 292 6.79 -7.22 -11.91
C ALA A 292 5.79 -8.38 -12.01
N VAL A 293 4.84 -8.33 -12.93
CA VAL A 293 3.88 -9.42 -13.21
C VAL A 293 4.60 -10.66 -13.70
N ALA A 294 5.55 -10.53 -14.64
CA ALA A 294 6.33 -11.66 -15.15
C ALA A 294 7.15 -12.34 -14.04
N ILE A 295 7.81 -11.55 -13.18
CA ILE A 295 8.57 -12.07 -12.02
C ILE A 295 7.64 -12.83 -11.07
N MET A 296 6.47 -12.29 -10.74
CA MET A 296 5.51 -12.96 -9.84
C MET A 296 4.96 -14.25 -10.45
N ALA A 297 4.58 -14.25 -11.74
CA ALA A 297 4.10 -15.44 -12.42
C ALA A 297 5.13 -16.57 -12.37
N ASN A 298 6.38 -16.28 -12.71
CA ASN A 298 7.46 -17.27 -12.69
C ASN A 298 7.84 -17.70 -11.27
N SER A 299 8.13 -16.74 -10.38
CA SER A 299 8.71 -17.01 -9.06
C SER A 299 7.73 -17.64 -8.08
N GLN A 300 6.46 -17.23 -8.11
CA GLN A 300 5.43 -17.72 -7.18
C GLN A 300 4.65 -18.91 -7.71
N LEU A 301 4.36 -18.92 -9.02
CA LEU A 301 3.41 -19.86 -9.61
C LEU A 301 4.07 -20.83 -10.60
N GLY A 302 5.29 -20.53 -11.08
CA GLY A 302 5.94 -21.28 -12.16
C GLY A 302 5.16 -21.19 -13.48
N ALA A 303 4.40 -20.13 -13.66
CA ALA A 303 3.58 -19.91 -14.84
C ALA A 303 4.38 -19.18 -15.91
N GLU A 304 4.42 -19.74 -17.11
CA GLU A 304 4.99 -19.13 -18.30
C GLU A 304 3.85 -18.39 -19.05
N LEU A 305 3.67 -17.09 -18.76
CA LEU A 305 2.71 -16.25 -19.46
C LEU A 305 3.33 -15.68 -20.75
N THR A 306 2.52 -15.56 -21.77
CA THR A 306 2.89 -14.80 -22.98
C THR A 306 2.85 -13.30 -22.72
N ASP A 307 3.56 -12.51 -23.55
CA ASP A 307 3.53 -11.04 -23.43
C ASP A 307 2.09 -10.49 -23.49
N ALA A 308 1.22 -11.06 -24.31
CA ALA A 308 -0.18 -10.64 -24.41
C ALA A 308 -0.98 -10.93 -23.12
N GLU A 309 -0.76 -12.07 -22.49
CA GLU A 309 -1.42 -12.41 -21.20
C GLU A 309 -0.93 -11.49 -20.07
N ILE A 310 0.36 -11.16 -20.07
CA ILE A 310 0.92 -10.19 -19.11
C ILE A 310 0.31 -8.81 -19.35
N ASP A 311 0.21 -8.36 -20.60
CA ASP A 311 -0.40 -7.07 -20.95
C ASP A 311 -1.87 -7.00 -20.50
N ASP A 312 -2.63 -8.09 -20.65
CA ASP A 312 -4.02 -8.17 -20.17
C ASP A 312 -4.11 -8.08 -18.63
N ILE A 313 -3.23 -8.79 -17.90
CA ILE A 313 -3.16 -8.70 -16.44
C ILE A 313 -2.78 -7.27 -16.01
N VAL A 314 -1.80 -6.65 -16.66
CA VAL A 314 -1.39 -5.26 -16.37
C VAL A 314 -2.55 -4.28 -16.65
N ALA A 315 -3.30 -4.46 -17.74
CA ALA A 315 -4.49 -3.68 -18.03
C ALA A 315 -5.53 -3.82 -16.90
N PHE A 316 -5.79 -5.05 -16.44
CA PHE A 316 -6.65 -5.29 -15.28
C PHE A 316 -6.14 -4.59 -14.02
N LEU A 317 -4.86 -4.73 -13.67
CA LEU A 317 -4.25 -4.09 -12.50
C LEU A 317 -4.40 -2.56 -12.54
N GLY A 318 -4.38 -1.96 -13.73
CA GLY A 318 -4.66 -0.53 -13.93
C GLY A 318 -6.07 -0.12 -13.47
N THR A 319 -7.04 -1.04 -13.49
CA THR A 319 -8.42 -0.78 -13.04
C THR A 319 -8.58 -0.70 -11.53
N LEU A 320 -7.55 -1.12 -10.77
CA LEU A 320 -7.53 -1.09 -9.30
C LEU A 320 -7.15 0.28 -8.73
N THR A 321 -6.86 1.27 -9.58
CA THR A 321 -6.63 2.66 -9.16
C THR A 321 -7.98 3.32 -8.86
N GLY A 322 -8.18 3.67 -7.59
CA GLY A 322 -9.41 4.31 -7.12
C GLY A 322 -9.34 5.84 -7.12
N GLU A 323 -10.41 6.48 -6.68
CA GLU A 323 -10.45 7.93 -6.48
C GLU A 323 -9.46 8.32 -5.37
N GLN A 324 -8.52 9.21 -5.71
CA GLN A 324 -7.50 9.63 -4.77
C GLN A 324 -8.08 10.58 -3.72
N PRO A 325 -7.70 10.45 -2.43
CA PRO A 325 -8.23 11.31 -1.38
C PRO A 325 -7.78 12.76 -1.59
N GLU A 326 -8.72 13.69 -1.40
CA GLU A 326 -8.40 15.12 -1.37
C GLU A 326 -7.80 15.50 -0.01
N VAL A 327 -6.49 15.76 0.02
CA VAL A 327 -5.79 16.16 1.24
C VAL A 327 -5.41 17.63 1.16
N VAL A 328 -5.97 18.42 2.06
CA VAL A 328 -5.60 19.84 2.20
C VAL A 328 -4.37 19.94 3.10
N HIS A 329 -3.31 20.56 2.60
CA HIS A 329 -2.11 20.82 3.40
C HIS A 329 -2.44 21.65 4.64
N PRO A 330 -2.17 21.14 5.86
CA PRO A 330 -2.50 21.86 7.09
C PRO A 330 -1.56 23.05 7.32
N THR A 331 -2.07 24.09 7.96
CA THR A 331 -1.21 25.15 8.51
C THR A 331 -0.63 24.66 9.84
N LEU A 332 0.69 24.47 9.89
CA LEU A 332 1.37 23.97 11.06
C LEU A 332 1.51 25.04 12.17
N PRO A 333 1.41 24.66 13.45
CA PRO A 333 1.63 25.54 14.57
C PRO A 333 3.01 26.23 14.55
N VAL A 334 3.05 27.48 14.99
CA VAL A 334 4.28 28.28 15.02
C VAL A 334 5.20 27.79 16.15
N ARG A 335 6.50 27.70 15.87
CA ARG A 335 7.52 27.47 16.90
C ARG A 335 7.52 28.58 17.95
N THR A 336 7.83 28.22 19.18
CA THR A 336 8.12 29.16 20.27
C THR A 336 9.61 29.19 20.61
N ALA A 337 10.01 30.07 21.49
CA ALA A 337 11.40 30.08 22.00
C ALA A 337 11.77 28.82 22.79
N ALA A 338 10.77 28.09 23.30
CA ALA A 338 10.94 26.84 24.03
C ALA A 338 11.00 25.60 23.11
N THR A 339 10.65 25.75 21.83
CA THR A 339 10.65 24.61 20.88
C THR A 339 12.08 24.11 20.66
N PRO A 340 12.37 22.82 20.85
CA PRO A 340 13.68 22.23 20.60
C PRO A 340 14.19 22.62 19.20
N LYS A 341 15.46 22.92 19.11
CA LYS A 341 16.09 23.20 17.81
C LYS A 341 16.39 21.89 17.10
N PRO A 342 16.30 21.88 15.75
CA PRO A 342 16.78 20.74 14.99
C PRO A 342 18.27 20.50 15.26
N GLU A 343 18.67 19.24 15.28
CA GLU A 343 20.09 18.87 15.30
C GLU A 343 20.64 18.84 13.87
N ASP A 344 21.90 19.17 13.72
CA ASP A 344 22.62 19.08 12.44
C ASP A 344 22.66 17.61 11.98
N MET A 345 22.62 17.42 10.64
CA MET A 345 22.68 16.11 10.01
C MET A 345 24.11 15.60 9.83
#